data_7755da222a7ead107a4fe35b1abbaaac
#
_entry.id   7755da222a7ead107a4fe35b1abbaaac
#
_cell.length_a   1.000
_cell.length_b   1.000
_cell.length_c   1.000
_cell.angle_alpha   90.00
_cell.angle_beta   90.00
_cell.angle_gamma   90.00
#
_symmetry.space_group_name_H-M   'P 1'
#
loop_
_entity.id
_entity.type
_entity.pdbx_description
1 polymer ?
#
loop_
_entity_poly.entity_id
_entity_poly.type
_entity_poly.pdbx_seq_one_letter_code
_entity_poly.pdbx_strand_id
1 'polypeptide(L)'
;IVQSGETTVFEQISPKLADQGVIFTDLVTAMQEHPELVKEYYMQKALPVEENSLTALHAAFMNNGIFLYVPKNVVIEEPIESLFLHNGDDDAHFFKHVLIVAEDNSEFSYLERFESQGETAKKLSGNVVVEVITKPDARVKFSAVDSMGANIATYMNRRGYLMRDSMIDWAIGIMNDGNVIADFDSDLV
;
A
#
# COMPACT_ATOMS: atom_id res chain seq x y z
N ILE A 1 7.37 -7.79 3.78
CA ILE A 1 8.14 -6.61 4.25
C ILE A 1 7.58 -6.16 5.59
N VAL A 2 8.46 -5.70 6.50
CA VAL A 2 8.05 -5.06 7.76
C VAL A 2 8.68 -3.68 7.83
N GLN A 3 7.86 -2.66 8.05
CA GLN A 3 8.30 -1.30 8.32
C GLN A 3 7.96 -0.90 9.76
N SER A 4 8.90 -0.31 10.46
CA SER A 4 8.73 0.29 11.79
C SER A 4 9.02 1.80 11.69
N GLY A 5 8.01 2.62 11.92
CA GLY A 5 8.10 4.04 11.60
C GLY A 5 8.43 4.26 10.12
N GLU A 6 9.49 4.99 9.82
CA GLU A 6 9.94 5.27 8.45
C GLU A 6 10.92 4.23 7.90
N THR A 7 11.35 3.28 8.72
CA THR A 7 12.44 2.35 8.40
C THR A 7 11.90 0.98 8.01
N THR A 8 12.41 0.42 6.93
CA THR A 8 12.23 -0.99 6.59
C THR A 8 13.15 -1.84 7.45
N VAL A 9 12.56 -2.60 8.38
CA VAL A 9 13.31 -3.43 9.35
C VAL A 9 13.46 -4.88 8.89
N PHE A 10 12.63 -5.31 7.96
CA PHE A 10 12.70 -6.63 7.34
C PHE A 10 12.17 -6.57 5.91
N GLU A 11 12.93 -7.13 4.99
CA GLU A 11 12.54 -7.29 3.59
C GLU A 11 13.00 -8.65 3.10
N GLN A 12 12.10 -9.39 2.49
CA GLN A 12 12.42 -10.67 1.89
C GLN A 12 11.49 -10.97 0.71
N ILE A 13 12.07 -11.34 -0.40
CA ILE A 13 11.40 -11.96 -1.54
C ILE A 13 12.06 -13.29 -1.85
N SER A 14 11.29 -14.29 -2.24
CA SER A 14 11.89 -15.58 -2.61
C SER A 14 12.72 -15.42 -3.90
N PRO A 15 13.89 -16.10 -4.01
CA PRO A 15 14.71 -16.06 -5.24
C PRO A 15 13.90 -16.42 -6.49
N LYS A 16 12.97 -17.38 -6.39
CA LYS A 16 12.10 -17.79 -7.49
C LYS A 16 11.25 -16.63 -8.02
N LEU A 17 10.70 -15.78 -7.14
CA LEU A 17 9.91 -14.64 -7.56
C LEU A 17 10.78 -13.52 -8.13
N ALA A 18 11.94 -13.28 -7.53
CA ALA A 18 12.92 -12.33 -8.06
C ALA A 18 13.39 -12.72 -9.47
N ASP A 19 13.68 -14.00 -9.71
CA ASP A 19 14.06 -14.54 -11.02
C ASP A 19 12.94 -14.39 -12.07
N GLN A 20 11.69 -14.34 -11.64
CA GLN A 20 10.53 -14.05 -12.50
C GLN A 20 10.32 -12.55 -12.75
N GLY A 21 11.14 -11.70 -12.15
CA GLY A 21 11.06 -10.23 -12.29
C GLY A 21 10.05 -9.57 -11.36
N VAL A 22 9.55 -10.27 -10.33
CA VAL A 22 8.72 -9.65 -9.29
C VAL A 22 9.58 -8.67 -8.48
N ILE A 23 9.10 -7.44 -8.33
CA ILE A 23 9.73 -6.43 -7.49
C ILE A 23 8.85 -6.26 -6.25
N PHE A 24 9.42 -6.47 -5.08
CA PHE A 24 8.74 -6.24 -3.80
C PHE A 24 9.73 -5.62 -2.83
N THR A 25 9.66 -4.31 -2.69
CA THR A 25 10.61 -3.51 -1.91
C THR A 25 9.92 -2.29 -1.29
N ASP A 26 10.60 -1.56 -0.45
CA ASP A 26 10.07 -0.29 0.02
C ASP A 26 10.00 0.76 -1.11
N LEU A 27 9.04 1.68 -0.99
CA LEU A 27 8.75 2.63 -2.07
C LEU A 27 9.90 3.61 -2.33
N VAL A 28 10.67 3.99 -1.31
CA VAL A 28 11.81 4.90 -1.47
C VAL A 28 12.93 4.22 -2.27
N THR A 29 13.21 2.95 -1.97
CA THR A 29 14.14 2.13 -2.75
C THR A 29 13.64 1.96 -4.18
N ALA A 30 12.35 1.67 -4.37
CA ALA A 30 11.75 1.57 -5.71
C ALA A 30 11.88 2.86 -6.53
N MET A 31 11.72 4.03 -5.90
CA MET A 31 11.93 5.33 -6.57
C MET A 31 13.37 5.54 -7.07
N GLN A 32 14.34 4.90 -6.40
CA GLN A 32 15.75 4.99 -6.78
C GLN A 32 16.14 3.95 -7.83
N GLU A 33 15.68 2.71 -7.68
CA GLU A 33 16.08 1.58 -8.51
C GLU A 33 15.18 1.37 -9.74
N HIS A 34 13.89 1.77 -9.64
CA HIS A 34 12.89 1.61 -10.68
C HIS A 34 12.09 2.91 -10.96
N PRO A 35 12.77 4.06 -11.14
CA PRO A 35 12.12 5.38 -11.19
C PRO A 35 11.06 5.50 -12.29
N GLU A 36 11.27 4.87 -13.45
CA GLU A 36 10.31 4.98 -14.57
C GLU A 36 9.00 4.22 -14.27
N LEU A 37 9.08 3.04 -13.61
CA LEU A 37 7.89 2.31 -13.19
C LEU A 37 7.10 3.08 -12.13
N VAL A 38 7.79 3.57 -11.11
CA VAL A 38 7.12 4.33 -10.04
C VAL A 38 6.47 5.59 -10.62
N LYS A 39 7.19 6.34 -11.46
CA LYS A 39 6.69 7.58 -12.08
C LYS A 39 5.47 7.35 -12.97
N GLU A 40 5.36 6.20 -13.62
CA GLU A 40 4.22 5.87 -14.49
C GLU A 40 2.92 5.73 -13.70
N TYR A 41 2.99 5.20 -12.47
CA TYR A 41 1.80 4.82 -11.71
C TYR A 41 1.54 5.65 -10.46
N TYR A 42 2.59 6.01 -9.71
CA TYR A 42 2.47 6.70 -8.42
C TYR A 42 1.65 7.98 -8.53
N MET A 43 0.47 7.98 -7.94
CA MET A 43 -0.49 9.09 -7.94
C MET A 43 -0.80 9.66 -9.34
N GLN A 44 -0.88 8.79 -10.35
CA GLN A 44 -1.14 9.16 -11.74
C GLN A 44 -2.41 8.51 -12.31
N LYS A 45 -2.71 7.28 -11.92
CA LYS A 45 -3.76 6.48 -12.53
C LYS A 45 -4.95 6.28 -11.60
N ALA A 46 -4.73 5.68 -10.44
CA ALA A 46 -5.78 5.34 -9.50
C ALA A 46 -6.18 6.53 -8.63
N LEU A 47 -5.23 7.28 -8.10
CA LEU A 47 -5.51 8.39 -7.19
C LEU A 47 -4.65 9.62 -7.53
N PRO A 48 -5.16 10.57 -8.34
CA PRO A 48 -4.43 11.81 -8.64
C PRO A 48 -4.18 12.68 -7.40
N VAL A 49 -3.06 13.39 -7.39
CA VAL A 49 -2.69 14.30 -6.28
C VAL A 49 -3.78 15.34 -5.99
N GLU A 50 -4.46 15.79 -7.04
CA GLU A 50 -5.49 16.84 -7.00
C GLU A 50 -6.88 16.33 -6.55
N GLU A 51 -7.03 15.05 -6.25
CA GLU A 51 -8.31 14.44 -5.87
C GLU A 51 -8.96 15.20 -4.70
N ASN A 52 -8.19 15.44 -3.64
CA ASN A 52 -8.64 16.23 -2.50
C ASN A 52 -7.45 16.75 -1.67
N SER A 53 -7.75 17.54 -0.63
CA SER A 53 -6.69 18.12 0.22
C SER A 53 -5.89 17.09 1.01
N LEU A 54 -6.45 15.92 1.34
CA LEU A 54 -5.75 14.86 2.08
C LEU A 54 -4.82 14.06 1.17
N THR A 55 -5.16 13.89 -0.11
CA THR A 55 -4.26 13.31 -1.11
C THR A 55 -3.11 14.26 -1.45
N ALA A 56 -3.37 15.55 -1.57
CA ALA A 56 -2.32 16.56 -1.75
C ALA A 56 -1.37 16.61 -0.54
N LEU A 57 -1.91 16.54 0.68
CA LEU A 57 -1.12 16.44 1.91
C LEU A 57 -0.28 15.17 1.92
N HIS A 58 -0.85 14.03 1.50
CA HIS A 58 -0.14 12.77 1.38
C HIS A 58 1.07 12.89 0.44
N ALA A 59 0.86 13.42 -0.76
CA ALA A 59 1.93 13.60 -1.74
C ALA A 59 3.08 14.47 -1.22
N ALA A 60 2.77 15.49 -0.39
CA ALA A 60 3.77 16.40 0.18
C ALA A 60 4.59 15.78 1.32
N PHE A 61 4.02 14.85 2.08
CA PHE A 61 4.61 14.31 3.31
C PHE A 61 4.83 12.80 3.30
N MET A 62 4.55 12.10 2.19
CA MET A 62 4.82 10.67 2.08
C MET A 62 6.28 10.37 2.46
N ASN A 63 6.42 9.51 3.45
CA ASN A 63 7.72 9.26 4.08
C ASN A 63 8.24 7.83 3.91
N ASN A 64 7.46 6.93 3.45
CA ASN A 64 7.82 5.60 2.92
C ASN A 64 6.56 4.81 2.55
N GLY A 65 6.73 3.57 2.17
CA GLY A 65 5.64 2.67 1.80
C GLY A 65 6.18 1.40 1.13
N ILE A 66 5.34 0.80 0.31
CA ILE A 66 5.65 -0.45 -0.38
C ILE A 66 5.44 -0.26 -1.88
N PHE A 67 6.31 -0.88 -2.65
CA PHE A 67 6.16 -1.09 -4.09
C PHE A 67 6.14 -2.59 -4.39
N LEU A 68 5.04 -3.03 -5.01
CA LEU A 68 4.88 -4.39 -5.52
C LEU A 68 4.59 -4.33 -7.03
N TYR A 69 5.48 -4.91 -7.83
CA TYR A 69 5.27 -5.08 -9.25
C TYR A 69 5.30 -6.58 -9.59
N VAL A 70 4.23 -7.07 -10.18
CA VAL A 70 4.11 -8.47 -10.61
C VAL A 70 4.04 -8.51 -12.14
N PRO A 71 5.06 -9.10 -12.80
CA PRO A 71 5.14 -9.15 -14.25
C PRO A 71 4.02 -9.95 -14.90
N LYS A 72 3.87 -9.76 -16.20
CA LYS A 72 2.92 -10.46 -17.06
C LYS A 72 3.02 -11.99 -16.93
N ASN A 73 1.87 -12.65 -16.82
CA ASN A 73 1.72 -14.11 -16.71
C ASN A 73 2.36 -14.73 -15.45
N VAL A 74 2.73 -13.94 -14.46
CA VAL A 74 3.24 -14.46 -13.18
C VAL A 74 2.10 -14.76 -12.24
N VAL A 75 2.06 -16.00 -11.73
CA VAL A 75 1.14 -16.45 -10.71
C VAL A 75 1.90 -16.72 -9.43
N ILE A 76 1.49 -16.04 -8.34
CA ILE A 76 2.12 -16.20 -7.02
C ILE A 76 1.11 -16.91 -6.11
N GLU A 77 1.44 -18.15 -5.74
CA GLU A 77 0.56 -19.01 -4.93
C GLU A 77 0.54 -18.61 -3.45
N GLU A 78 1.69 -18.20 -2.91
CA GLU A 78 1.82 -17.79 -1.52
C GLU A 78 1.47 -16.30 -1.36
N PRO A 79 0.70 -15.92 -0.34
CA PRO A 79 0.38 -14.51 -0.12
C PRO A 79 1.64 -13.67 0.12
N ILE A 80 1.69 -12.50 -0.49
CA ILE A 80 2.69 -11.46 -0.19
C ILE A 80 2.16 -10.63 0.97
N GLU A 81 2.99 -10.37 1.98
CA GLU A 81 2.58 -9.64 3.17
C GLU A 81 3.44 -8.40 3.44
N SER A 82 2.78 -7.32 3.82
CA SER A 82 3.40 -6.15 4.41
C SER A 82 2.82 -5.83 5.79
N LEU A 83 3.70 -5.48 6.72
CA LEU A 83 3.35 -5.06 8.07
C LEU A 83 3.94 -3.68 8.35
N PHE A 84 3.08 -2.74 8.68
CA PHE A 84 3.44 -1.40 9.11
C PHE A 84 3.22 -1.28 10.63
N LEU A 85 4.31 -1.16 11.36
CA LEU A 85 4.30 -0.95 12.80
C LEU A 85 4.52 0.52 13.11
N HIS A 86 3.56 1.13 13.78
CA HIS A 86 3.71 2.48 14.29
C HIS A 86 3.95 2.43 15.81
N ASN A 87 5.07 3.00 16.24
CA ASN A 87 5.33 3.14 17.67
C ASN A 87 4.56 4.37 18.19
N GLY A 88 3.52 4.13 18.99
CA GLY A 88 2.69 5.18 19.56
C GLY A 88 3.43 6.07 20.59
N ASP A 89 4.60 5.66 21.05
CA ASP A 89 5.44 6.47 21.94
C ASP A 89 6.26 7.52 21.16
N ASP A 90 6.40 7.34 19.84
CA ASP A 90 7.02 8.33 18.97
C ASP A 90 6.02 9.45 18.66
N ASP A 91 6.47 10.70 18.69
CA ASP A 91 5.64 11.87 18.37
C ASP A 91 5.44 12.08 16.85
N ALA A 92 5.61 11.03 16.07
CA ALA A 92 5.62 11.11 14.62
C ALA A 92 4.27 10.81 13.99
N HIS A 93 3.81 11.70 13.13
CA HIS A 93 2.76 11.42 12.15
C HIS A 93 3.33 10.52 11.05
N PHE A 94 2.49 9.66 10.45
CA PHE A 94 2.97 8.81 9.37
C PHE A 94 2.18 9.00 8.08
N PHE A 95 2.89 8.88 6.95
CA PHE A 95 2.34 9.02 5.60
C PHE A 95 2.85 7.83 4.77
N LYS A 96 2.03 6.79 4.65
CA LYS A 96 2.42 5.52 3.99
C LYS A 96 1.73 5.35 2.66
N HIS A 97 2.50 5.00 1.65
CA HIS A 97 1.97 4.74 0.31
C HIS A 97 2.26 3.30 -0.13
N VAL A 98 1.23 2.58 -0.51
CA VAL A 98 1.36 1.25 -1.10
C VAL A 98 0.98 1.34 -2.57
N LEU A 99 1.94 1.04 -3.45
CA LEU A 99 1.74 1.00 -4.89
C LEU A 99 1.88 -0.43 -5.39
N ILE A 100 0.79 -0.98 -5.91
CA ILE A 100 0.73 -2.34 -6.46
C ILE A 100 0.42 -2.26 -7.95
N VAL A 101 1.27 -2.87 -8.76
CA VAL A 101 1.07 -2.99 -10.21
C VAL A 101 1.03 -4.46 -10.60
N ALA A 102 -0.12 -4.90 -11.06
CA ALA A 102 -0.38 -6.25 -11.58
C ALA A 102 -0.41 -6.20 -13.11
N GLU A 103 0.62 -6.71 -13.77
CA GLU A 103 0.68 -6.77 -15.23
C GLU A 103 -0.28 -7.80 -15.81
N ASP A 104 -0.46 -7.79 -17.15
CA ASP A 104 -1.41 -8.63 -17.88
C ASP A 104 -1.37 -10.09 -17.40
N ASN A 105 -2.54 -10.65 -17.09
CA ASN A 105 -2.69 -12.06 -16.73
C ASN A 105 -1.83 -12.50 -15.53
N SER A 106 -1.50 -11.57 -14.63
CA SER A 106 -0.86 -11.90 -13.36
C SER A 106 -1.92 -12.25 -12.29
N GLU A 107 -1.55 -13.11 -11.34
CA GLU A 107 -2.46 -13.49 -10.26
C GLU A 107 -1.71 -13.64 -8.94
N PHE A 108 -2.21 -12.99 -7.87
CA PHE A 108 -1.62 -13.09 -6.53
C PHE A 108 -2.58 -12.62 -5.43
N SER A 109 -2.19 -12.95 -4.20
CA SER A 109 -2.82 -12.41 -2.98
C SER A 109 -1.84 -11.49 -2.25
N TYR A 110 -2.35 -10.38 -1.75
CA TYR A 110 -1.59 -9.42 -0.94
C TYR A 110 -2.32 -9.18 0.38
N LEU A 111 -1.57 -9.24 1.49
CA LEU A 111 -2.05 -8.95 2.83
C LEU A 111 -1.33 -7.74 3.39
N GLU A 112 -2.10 -6.72 3.76
CA GLU A 112 -1.61 -5.50 4.39
C GLU A 112 -2.05 -5.47 5.86
N ARG A 113 -1.11 -5.10 6.74
CA ARG A 113 -1.42 -4.90 8.14
C ARG A 113 -0.84 -3.57 8.63
N PHE A 114 -1.70 -2.75 9.22
CA PHE A 114 -1.30 -1.56 9.97
C PHE A 114 -1.57 -1.78 11.46
N GLU A 115 -0.53 -1.68 12.26
CA GLU A 115 -0.61 -1.88 13.71
C GLU A 115 0.12 -0.77 14.45
N SER A 116 -0.41 -0.34 15.59
CA SER A 116 0.31 0.53 16.52
C SER A 116 0.62 -0.19 17.82
N GLN A 117 1.76 0.14 18.40
CA GLN A 117 2.20 -0.32 19.71
C GLN A 117 2.47 0.88 20.61
N GLY A 118 2.13 0.73 21.90
CA GLY A 118 2.27 1.81 22.88
C GLY A 118 1.05 2.75 22.89
N GLU A 119 0.86 3.41 24.02
CA GLU A 119 -0.17 4.43 24.22
C GLU A 119 0.49 5.71 24.70
N THR A 120 0.32 6.78 23.95
CA THR A 120 0.71 8.11 24.41
C THR A 120 -0.53 8.99 24.61
N ALA A 121 -0.39 10.00 25.49
CA ALA A 121 -1.43 11.03 25.66
C ALA A 121 -1.51 11.99 24.44
N LYS A 122 -0.57 11.90 23.52
CA LYS A 122 -0.53 12.76 22.33
C LYS A 122 -1.43 12.20 21.23
N LYS A 123 -2.10 13.11 20.55
CA LYS A 123 -2.89 12.76 19.37
C LYS A 123 -2.00 12.76 18.15
N LEU A 124 -1.99 11.65 17.46
CA LEU A 124 -1.24 11.43 16.22
C LEU A 124 -2.21 11.33 15.04
N SER A 125 -1.67 11.48 13.84
CA SER A 125 -2.41 11.21 12.61
C SER A 125 -1.61 10.32 11.67
N GLY A 126 -2.32 9.41 11.01
CA GLY A 126 -1.81 8.61 9.91
C GLY A 126 -2.56 8.94 8.63
N ASN A 127 -1.83 9.00 7.53
CA ASN A 127 -2.38 9.15 6.19
C ASN A 127 -1.83 8.00 5.32
N VAL A 128 -2.72 7.11 4.90
CA VAL A 128 -2.39 5.93 4.13
C VAL A 128 -3.08 6.01 2.78
N VAL A 129 -2.31 5.88 1.72
CA VAL A 129 -2.80 5.76 0.36
C VAL A 129 -2.36 4.42 -0.21
N VAL A 130 -3.30 3.70 -0.80
CA VAL A 130 -3.05 2.44 -1.50
C VAL A 130 -3.60 2.55 -2.91
N GLU A 131 -2.73 2.34 -3.90
CA GLU A 131 -3.09 2.26 -5.31
C GLU A 131 -2.86 0.83 -5.81
N VAL A 132 -3.90 0.21 -6.35
CA VAL A 132 -3.82 -1.11 -6.97
C VAL A 132 -4.20 -0.98 -8.44
N ILE A 133 -3.21 -1.09 -9.31
CA ILE A 133 -3.39 -1.03 -10.76
C ILE A 133 -3.38 -2.44 -11.32
N THR A 134 -4.49 -2.83 -11.97
CA THR A 134 -4.61 -4.13 -12.62
C THR A 134 -4.72 -3.98 -14.13
N LYS A 135 -3.73 -4.52 -14.83
CA LYS A 135 -3.70 -4.62 -16.29
C LYS A 135 -4.70 -5.68 -16.79
N PRO A 136 -4.94 -5.80 -18.12
CA PRO A 136 -5.90 -6.77 -18.63
C PRO A 136 -5.71 -8.20 -18.10
N ASP A 137 -6.83 -8.83 -17.73
CA ASP A 137 -6.90 -10.20 -17.20
C ASP A 137 -6.16 -10.44 -15.86
N ALA A 138 -5.59 -9.41 -15.21
CA ALA A 138 -4.93 -9.55 -13.92
C ALA A 138 -5.93 -9.80 -12.79
N ARG A 139 -5.53 -10.57 -11.76
CA ARG A 139 -6.35 -10.94 -10.61
C ARG A 139 -5.60 -10.68 -9.32
N VAL A 140 -6.13 -9.79 -8.49
CA VAL A 140 -5.54 -9.45 -7.19
C VAL A 140 -6.55 -9.71 -6.08
N LYS A 141 -6.17 -10.51 -5.09
CA LYS A 141 -6.90 -10.61 -3.82
C LYS A 141 -6.18 -9.72 -2.81
N PHE A 142 -6.78 -8.57 -2.53
CA PHE A 142 -6.23 -7.61 -1.56
C PHE A 142 -6.93 -7.75 -0.22
N SER A 143 -6.18 -8.08 0.81
CA SER A 143 -6.69 -8.13 2.19
C SER A 143 -5.97 -7.10 3.04
N ALA A 144 -6.71 -6.41 3.92
CA ALA A 144 -6.13 -5.46 4.85
C ALA A 144 -6.72 -5.60 6.25
N VAL A 145 -5.88 -5.40 7.27
CA VAL A 145 -6.29 -5.30 8.66
C VAL A 145 -5.63 -4.05 9.26
N ASP A 146 -6.46 -3.11 9.67
CA ASP A 146 -6.03 -1.87 10.30
C ASP A 146 -6.37 -1.92 11.79
N SER A 147 -5.37 -1.89 12.67
CA SER A 147 -5.51 -1.98 14.12
C SER A 147 -4.66 -0.91 14.80
N MET A 148 -5.15 0.34 14.75
CA MET A 148 -4.47 1.51 15.28
C MET A 148 -5.12 1.95 16.60
N GLY A 149 -4.29 2.37 17.56
CA GLY A 149 -4.73 2.78 18.89
C GLY A 149 -5.60 4.04 18.91
N ALA A 150 -6.30 4.26 20.02
CA ALA A 150 -7.29 5.33 20.21
C ALA A 150 -6.74 6.76 20.06
N ASN A 151 -5.43 6.94 20.25
CA ASN A 151 -4.77 8.24 20.08
C ASN A 151 -4.43 8.60 18.63
N ILE A 152 -4.67 7.69 17.68
CA ILE A 152 -4.30 7.86 16.26
C ILE A 152 -5.56 8.09 15.42
N ALA A 153 -5.64 9.25 14.78
CA ALA A 153 -6.64 9.51 13.75
C ALA A 153 -6.07 9.15 12.39
N THR A 154 -6.78 8.33 11.61
CA THR A 154 -6.28 7.86 10.32
C THR A 154 -7.17 8.32 9.17
N TYR A 155 -6.53 8.71 8.07
CA TYR A 155 -7.12 8.77 6.75
C TYR A 155 -6.58 7.59 5.93
N MET A 156 -7.49 6.78 5.41
CA MET A 156 -7.14 5.59 4.63
C MET A 156 -7.88 5.63 3.29
N ASN A 157 -7.13 5.81 2.21
CA ASN A 157 -7.66 5.79 0.86
C ASN A 157 -7.08 4.60 0.11
N ARG A 158 -7.94 3.66 -0.30
CA ARG A 158 -7.58 2.50 -1.11
C ARG A 158 -8.32 2.55 -2.43
N ARG A 159 -7.57 2.73 -3.50
CA ARG A 159 -8.12 2.92 -4.85
C ARG A 159 -7.62 1.83 -5.81
N GLY A 160 -8.59 1.18 -6.48
CA GLY A 160 -8.33 0.28 -7.59
C GLY A 160 -8.45 1.00 -8.93
N TYR A 161 -7.57 0.67 -9.88
CA TYR A 161 -7.68 1.06 -11.28
C TYR A 161 -7.66 -0.21 -12.13
N LEU A 162 -8.85 -0.60 -12.63
CA LEU A 162 -9.07 -1.91 -13.25
C LEU A 162 -9.22 -1.78 -14.76
N MET A 163 -8.31 -2.40 -15.48
CA MET A 163 -8.41 -2.53 -16.92
C MET A 163 -9.27 -3.75 -17.33
N ARG A 164 -9.50 -3.89 -18.63
CA ARG A 164 -10.36 -4.92 -19.21
C ARG A 164 -10.18 -6.31 -18.59
N ASP A 165 -11.29 -6.95 -18.19
CA ASP A 165 -11.37 -8.33 -17.65
C ASP A 165 -10.49 -8.59 -16.41
N SER A 166 -9.95 -7.53 -15.78
CA SER A 166 -9.20 -7.65 -14.53
C SER A 166 -10.12 -7.68 -13.30
N MET A 167 -9.59 -8.10 -12.16
CA MET A 167 -10.33 -8.23 -10.92
C MET A 167 -9.47 -7.82 -9.72
N ILE A 168 -10.07 -7.05 -8.81
CA ILE A 168 -9.57 -6.87 -7.44
C ILE A 168 -10.65 -7.35 -6.48
N ASP A 169 -10.31 -8.31 -5.64
CA ASP A 169 -11.17 -8.79 -4.55
C ASP A 169 -10.70 -8.14 -3.25
N TRP A 170 -11.50 -7.20 -2.72
CA TRP A 170 -11.18 -6.44 -1.52
C TRP A 170 -11.76 -7.08 -0.27
N ALA A 171 -10.90 -7.39 0.70
CA ALA A 171 -11.27 -7.85 2.03
C ALA A 171 -10.63 -6.95 3.09
N ILE A 172 -11.36 -5.97 3.62
CA ILE A 172 -10.81 -4.93 4.49
C ILE A 172 -11.47 -4.96 5.86
N GLY A 173 -10.65 -5.13 6.90
CA GLY A 173 -11.04 -5.06 8.31
C GLY A 173 -10.48 -3.79 8.97
N ILE A 174 -11.34 -2.83 9.30
CA ILE A 174 -10.98 -1.63 10.06
C ILE A 174 -11.29 -1.88 11.53
N MET A 175 -10.26 -2.08 12.34
CA MET A 175 -10.34 -2.39 13.77
C MET A 175 -9.65 -1.31 14.62
N ASN A 176 -9.59 -0.08 14.08
CA ASN A 176 -8.97 1.05 14.75
C ASN A 176 -9.84 1.52 15.92
N ASP A 177 -9.22 1.80 17.07
CA ASP A 177 -9.87 2.41 18.23
C ASP A 177 -9.99 3.93 18.10
N GLY A 178 -9.18 4.54 17.23
CA GLY A 178 -9.19 5.98 16.95
C GLY A 178 -10.17 6.38 15.85
N ASN A 179 -10.22 7.68 15.55
CA ASN A 179 -11.05 8.21 14.47
C ASN A 179 -10.51 7.79 13.10
N VAL A 180 -11.37 7.34 12.21
CA VAL A 180 -11.03 6.92 10.85
C VAL A 180 -11.87 7.66 9.83
N ILE A 181 -11.21 8.16 8.79
CA ILE A 181 -11.83 8.51 7.51
C ILE A 181 -11.33 7.48 6.51
N ALA A 182 -12.23 6.67 5.98
CA ALA A 182 -11.89 5.62 5.03
C ALA A 182 -12.63 5.84 3.71
N ASP A 183 -11.87 5.81 2.63
CA ASP A 183 -12.36 5.96 1.25
C ASP A 183 -11.88 4.77 0.43
N PHE A 184 -12.82 3.96 -0.08
CA PHE A 184 -12.53 2.76 -0.86
C PHE A 184 -13.31 2.81 -2.16
N ASP A 185 -12.60 2.84 -3.27
CA ASP A 185 -13.23 2.93 -4.58
C ASP A 185 -12.44 2.16 -5.65
N SER A 186 -13.06 1.92 -6.79
CA SER A 186 -12.44 1.23 -7.91
C SER A 186 -12.96 1.79 -9.23
N ASP A 187 -12.04 2.31 -10.04
CA ASP A 187 -12.31 2.81 -11.37
C ASP A 187 -12.21 1.67 -12.39
N LEU A 188 -13.28 1.42 -13.11
CA LEU A 188 -13.33 0.46 -14.22
C LEU A 188 -13.09 1.20 -15.54
N VAL A 189 -12.01 0.87 -16.27
CA VAL A 189 -11.56 1.59 -17.46
C VAL A 189 -11.37 0.69 -18.68
#